data_697ca039d0a4a4cbb97c6cddc62dd293
#
_entry.id   697ca039d0a4a4cbb97c6cddc62dd293
#
_cell.length_a   1.000
_cell.length_b   1.000
_cell.length_c   1.000
_cell.angle_alpha   90.00
_cell.angle_beta   90.00
_cell.angle_gamma   90.00
#
_symmetry.space_group_name_H-M   'P 1'
#
loop_
_entity.id
_entity.type
_entity.pdbx_description
1 polymer ?
#
loop_
_entity_poly.entity_id
_entity_poly.type
_entity_poly.pdbx_seq_one_letter_code
_entity_poly.pdbx_strand_id
1 'polypeptide(L)'
;MESLLEKSFECLREKQCRSYLDRLGLEYPRHLDREFLDRLVRRHLEVIPFENLTQVVCHKTVSMDLEQIYEKIVLGRRGGYCFELNSLFLGLVRGLGYKGYPVACRVLRRPGLRVPTHRANVVCLGEEEYFCDVGFGGIACLRGARMDCSTVTETEFGSFFFQPEYKGWLNLWHIPNGEEKSVAAKIMMVAQIPSAPIDFAAANAAMCGEDSIFTQGVMVQRMTQWG
;
A
#
# COMPACT_ATOMS: atom_id res chain seq x y z
N MET A 1 -6.36 2.43 -27.09
CA MET A 1 -5.39 1.32 -27.05
C MET A 1 -4.67 1.42 -25.69
N GLU A 2 -4.76 0.38 -24.87
CA GLU A 2 -4.12 0.36 -23.55
C GLU A 2 -2.59 0.45 -23.69
N SER A 3 -1.94 1.28 -22.87
CA SER A 3 -0.50 1.48 -22.94
C SER A 3 0.28 0.24 -22.51
N LEU A 4 1.57 0.14 -22.87
CA LEU A 4 2.44 -0.96 -22.44
C LEU A 4 2.56 -1.02 -20.92
N LEU A 5 2.60 0.15 -20.27
CA LEU A 5 2.68 0.27 -18.83
C LEU A 5 1.40 -0.25 -18.14
N GLU A 6 0.22 0.15 -18.62
CA GLU A 6 -1.06 -0.32 -18.05
C GLU A 6 -1.23 -1.84 -18.15
N LYS A 7 -0.76 -2.44 -19.23
CA LYS A 7 -0.76 -3.91 -19.42
C LYS A 7 0.14 -4.65 -18.43
N SER A 8 1.13 -3.97 -17.85
CA SER A 8 2.02 -4.56 -16.86
C SER A 8 1.44 -4.58 -15.44
N PHE A 9 0.34 -3.85 -15.17
CA PHE A 9 -0.22 -3.76 -13.84
C PHE A 9 -0.97 -5.02 -13.44
N GLU A 10 -0.83 -5.41 -12.19
CA GLU A 10 -1.43 -6.59 -11.61
C GLU A 10 -2.96 -6.53 -11.68
N CYS A 11 -3.59 -7.70 -11.92
CA CYS A 11 -5.03 -7.85 -11.93
C CYS A 11 -5.42 -9.27 -11.49
N LEU A 12 -6.19 -9.38 -10.43
CA LEU A 12 -6.75 -10.66 -9.97
C LEU A 12 -7.97 -11.05 -10.82
N ARG A 13 -8.13 -12.36 -11.04
CA ARG A 13 -9.32 -12.92 -11.67
C ARG A 13 -10.51 -12.84 -10.70
N GLU A 14 -11.73 -12.82 -11.21
CA GLU A 14 -12.96 -12.71 -10.39
C GLU A 14 -13.00 -13.69 -9.22
N LYS A 15 -12.68 -14.97 -9.45
CA LYS A 15 -12.63 -15.98 -8.38
C LYS A 15 -11.64 -15.61 -7.27
N GLN A 16 -10.49 -15.06 -7.64
CA GLN A 16 -9.48 -14.62 -6.67
C GLN A 16 -9.94 -13.39 -5.90
N CYS A 17 -10.60 -12.43 -6.58
CA CYS A 17 -11.22 -11.28 -5.92
C CYS A 17 -12.26 -11.73 -4.88
N ARG A 18 -13.12 -12.68 -5.21
CA ARG A 18 -14.12 -13.25 -4.26
C ARG A 18 -13.43 -13.86 -3.04
N SER A 19 -12.44 -14.71 -3.22
CA SER A 19 -11.70 -15.33 -2.10
C SER A 19 -10.96 -14.30 -1.25
N TYR A 20 -10.47 -13.22 -1.87
CA TYR A 20 -9.81 -12.16 -1.11
C TYR A 20 -10.82 -11.33 -0.31
N LEU A 21 -11.97 -10.98 -0.90
CA LEU A 21 -13.06 -10.32 -0.19
C LEU A 21 -13.58 -11.17 0.97
N ASP A 22 -13.74 -12.48 0.78
CA ASP A 22 -14.12 -13.42 1.85
C ASP A 22 -13.11 -13.39 3.00
N ARG A 23 -11.81 -13.35 2.70
CA ARG A 23 -10.77 -13.20 3.73
C ARG A 23 -10.91 -11.89 4.49
N LEU A 24 -11.29 -10.80 3.82
CA LEU A 24 -11.50 -9.49 4.43
C LEU A 24 -12.83 -9.38 5.18
N GLY A 25 -13.72 -10.36 5.02
CA GLY A 25 -15.09 -10.32 5.55
C GLY A 25 -15.96 -9.28 4.84
N LEU A 26 -15.78 -9.14 3.53
CA LEU A 26 -16.54 -8.20 2.68
C LEU A 26 -17.32 -8.95 1.61
N GLU A 27 -18.52 -8.47 1.33
CA GLU A 27 -19.31 -8.93 0.19
C GLU A 27 -18.76 -8.35 -1.13
N TYR A 28 -19.07 -9.06 -2.23
CA TYR A 28 -18.76 -8.57 -3.57
C TYR A 28 -19.53 -7.28 -3.85
N PRO A 29 -18.89 -6.18 -4.29
CA PRO A 29 -19.54 -4.88 -4.40
C PRO A 29 -20.60 -4.85 -5.50
N ARG A 30 -21.69 -4.14 -5.26
CA ARG A 30 -22.66 -3.78 -6.29
C ARG A 30 -22.26 -2.54 -7.07
N HIS A 31 -21.53 -1.64 -6.42
CA HIS A 31 -21.02 -0.39 -6.99
C HIS A 31 -19.57 -0.18 -6.57
N LEU A 32 -18.80 0.40 -7.46
CA LEU A 32 -17.38 0.76 -7.22
C LEU A 32 -17.31 2.25 -6.91
N ASP A 33 -17.49 2.58 -5.65
CA ASP A 33 -17.49 3.94 -5.15
C ASP A 33 -16.36 4.17 -4.13
N ARG A 34 -16.28 5.38 -3.62
CA ARG A 34 -15.30 5.79 -2.63
C ARG A 34 -15.50 5.06 -1.30
N GLU A 35 -16.73 4.87 -0.87
CA GLU A 35 -17.03 4.22 0.41
C GLU A 35 -16.54 2.76 0.40
N PHE A 36 -16.76 2.05 -0.69
CA PHE A 36 -16.28 0.67 -0.81
C PHE A 36 -14.74 0.62 -0.88
N LEU A 37 -14.08 1.55 -1.57
CA LEU A 37 -12.62 1.66 -1.57
C LEU A 37 -12.07 1.88 -0.15
N ASP A 38 -12.65 2.79 0.61
CA ASP A 38 -12.23 3.05 2.00
C ASP A 38 -12.43 1.82 2.89
N ARG A 39 -13.53 1.07 2.71
CA ARG A 39 -13.74 -0.21 3.41
C ARG A 39 -12.70 -1.27 3.02
N LEU A 40 -12.32 -1.35 1.75
CA LEU A 40 -11.26 -2.27 1.30
C LEU A 40 -9.92 -1.97 1.99
N VAL A 41 -9.51 -0.69 2.01
CA VAL A 41 -8.25 -0.26 2.66
C VAL A 41 -8.30 -0.61 4.15
N ARG A 42 -9.37 -0.20 4.85
CA ARG A 42 -9.55 -0.46 6.28
C ARG A 42 -9.51 -1.95 6.59
N ARG A 43 -10.33 -2.75 5.91
CA ARG A 43 -10.42 -4.19 6.20
C ARG A 43 -9.13 -4.93 5.88
N HIS A 44 -8.39 -4.50 4.84
CA HIS A 44 -7.07 -5.06 4.58
C HIS A 44 -6.14 -4.84 5.78
N LEU A 45 -6.00 -3.59 6.24
CA LEU A 45 -5.14 -3.22 7.36
C LEU A 45 -5.54 -3.92 8.68
N GLU A 46 -6.84 -4.15 8.89
CA GLU A 46 -7.37 -4.83 10.09
C GLU A 46 -7.21 -6.35 10.07
N VAL A 47 -7.22 -6.98 8.89
CA VAL A 47 -7.28 -8.45 8.75
C VAL A 47 -5.94 -9.05 8.37
N ILE A 48 -5.18 -8.38 7.50
CA ILE A 48 -3.94 -8.91 6.94
C ILE A 48 -2.75 -8.20 7.60
N PRO A 49 -1.92 -8.92 8.37
CA PRO A 49 -0.79 -8.32 9.05
C PRO A 49 0.32 -7.94 8.06
N PHE A 50 0.98 -6.83 8.32
CA PHE A 50 2.33 -6.60 7.83
C PHE A 50 3.28 -7.55 8.55
N GLU A 51 4.09 -8.33 7.82
CA GLU A 51 5.07 -9.24 8.40
C GLU A 51 6.26 -9.51 7.48
N ASN A 52 7.40 -9.83 8.06
CA ASN A 52 8.65 -10.12 7.38
C ASN A 52 9.16 -11.57 7.63
N LEU A 53 8.29 -12.50 7.98
CA LEU A 53 8.69 -13.86 8.35
C LEU A 53 9.35 -14.63 7.20
N THR A 54 9.03 -14.31 5.95
CA THR A 54 9.68 -14.90 4.78
C THR A 54 11.17 -14.55 4.74
N GLN A 55 11.51 -13.30 5.06
CA GLN A 55 12.90 -12.84 5.07
C GLN A 55 13.65 -13.34 6.30
N VAL A 56 13.09 -13.13 7.50
CA VAL A 56 13.82 -13.32 8.77
C VAL A 56 13.83 -14.76 9.26
N VAL A 57 12.77 -15.54 8.98
CA VAL A 57 12.64 -16.93 9.45
C VAL A 57 13.02 -17.92 8.36
N CYS A 58 12.53 -17.69 7.13
CA CYS A 58 12.79 -18.61 6.03
C CYS A 58 14.08 -18.27 5.26
N HIS A 59 14.69 -17.11 5.51
CA HIS A 59 15.89 -16.60 4.81
C HIS A 59 15.73 -16.61 3.28
N LYS A 60 14.54 -16.21 2.80
CA LYS A 60 14.19 -16.21 1.38
C LYS A 60 13.88 -14.79 0.89
N THR A 61 14.22 -14.56 -0.36
CA THR A 61 13.72 -13.38 -1.08
C THR A 61 12.21 -13.52 -1.28
N VAL A 62 11.50 -12.44 -1.05
CA VAL A 62 10.05 -12.38 -1.24
C VAL A 62 9.72 -12.40 -2.73
N SER A 63 8.75 -13.20 -3.11
CA SER A 63 8.27 -13.24 -4.50
C SER A 63 7.53 -11.94 -4.86
N MET A 64 7.72 -11.51 -6.12
CA MET A 64 6.96 -10.42 -6.75
C MET A 64 5.87 -10.95 -7.70
N ASP A 65 5.74 -12.28 -7.80
CA ASP A 65 4.71 -12.92 -8.62
C ASP A 65 3.34 -12.85 -7.92
N LEU A 66 2.36 -12.28 -8.61
CA LEU A 66 1.04 -12.03 -8.03
C LEU A 66 0.32 -13.33 -7.60
N GLU A 67 0.50 -14.43 -8.36
CA GLU A 67 -0.14 -15.71 -8.03
C GLU A 67 0.45 -16.30 -6.74
N GLN A 68 1.79 -16.27 -6.58
CA GLN A 68 2.46 -16.73 -5.36
C GLN A 68 2.11 -15.86 -4.16
N ILE A 69 2.00 -14.54 -4.36
CA ILE A 69 1.56 -13.60 -3.31
C ILE A 69 0.11 -13.92 -2.90
N TYR A 70 -0.77 -14.17 -3.88
CA TYR A 70 -2.15 -14.56 -3.61
C TYR A 70 -2.24 -15.89 -2.85
N GLU A 71 -1.51 -16.91 -3.26
CA GLU A 71 -1.45 -18.21 -2.56
C GLU A 71 -0.98 -18.03 -1.11
N LYS A 72 0.10 -17.31 -0.89
CA LYS A 72 0.63 -17.05 0.46
C LYS A 72 -0.38 -16.28 1.31
N ILE A 73 -0.84 -15.14 0.81
CA ILE A 73 -1.60 -14.19 1.63
C ILE A 73 -3.07 -14.60 1.69
N VAL A 74 -3.74 -14.87 0.57
CA VAL A 74 -5.18 -15.16 0.59
C VAL A 74 -5.47 -16.58 1.03
N LEU A 75 -4.87 -17.57 0.36
CA LEU A 75 -5.15 -18.97 0.65
C LEU A 75 -4.43 -19.46 1.90
N GLY A 76 -3.16 -19.14 2.05
CA GLY A 76 -2.33 -19.50 3.19
C GLY A 76 -2.58 -18.68 4.46
N ARG A 77 -3.45 -17.67 4.40
CA ARG A 77 -3.81 -16.76 5.50
C ARG A 77 -2.61 -16.11 6.20
N ARG A 78 -1.50 -15.96 5.51
CA ARG A 78 -0.29 -15.26 5.95
C ARG A 78 -0.46 -13.75 5.77
N GLY A 79 0.49 -12.99 6.29
CA GLY A 79 0.73 -11.60 5.93
C GLY A 79 1.79 -11.45 4.85
N GLY A 80 2.34 -10.28 4.77
CA GLY A 80 3.44 -9.92 3.88
C GLY A 80 3.98 -8.54 4.18
N TYR A 81 4.97 -8.09 3.44
CA TYR A 81 5.48 -6.73 3.59
C TYR A 81 5.06 -5.84 2.39
N CYS A 82 5.56 -4.62 2.33
CA CYS A 82 5.00 -3.57 1.45
C CYS A 82 4.83 -4.00 -0.02
N PHE A 83 5.83 -4.68 -0.61
CA PHE A 83 5.74 -5.09 -2.01
C PHE A 83 4.67 -6.15 -2.26
N GLU A 84 4.50 -7.09 -1.34
CA GLU A 84 3.46 -8.13 -1.47
C GLU A 84 2.06 -7.56 -1.22
N LEU A 85 1.87 -6.85 -0.08
CA LEU A 85 0.57 -6.34 0.33
C LEU A 85 0.00 -5.35 -0.69
N ASN A 86 0.83 -4.41 -1.15
CA ASN A 86 0.39 -3.42 -2.13
C ASN A 86 0.24 -3.99 -3.55
N SER A 87 1.04 -5.00 -3.97
CA SER A 87 0.81 -5.72 -5.23
C SER A 87 -0.53 -6.43 -5.21
N LEU A 88 -0.79 -7.19 -4.15
CA LEU A 88 -2.03 -7.94 -4.01
C LEU A 88 -3.26 -7.04 -3.94
N PHE A 89 -3.17 -5.91 -3.22
CA PHE A 89 -4.24 -4.93 -3.14
C PHE A 89 -4.54 -4.28 -4.49
N LEU A 90 -3.49 -3.89 -5.26
CA LEU A 90 -3.68 -3.39 -6.62
C LEU A 90 -4.36 -4.43 -7.50
N GLY A 91 -3.93 -5.68 -7.42
CA GLY A 91 -4.56 -6.79 -8.13
C GLY A 91 -6.05 -6.93 -7.82
N LEU A 92 -6.44 -6.77 -6.54
CA LEU A 92 -7.83 -6.80 -6.12
C LEU A 92 -8.63 -5.61 -6.70
N VAL A 93 -8.19 -4.37 -6.47
CA VAL A 93 -8.96 -3.20 -6.90
C VAL A 93 -9.11 -3.17 -8.42
N ARG A 94 -8.08 -3.55 -9.18
CA ARG A 94 -8.18 -3.67 -10.64
C ARG A 94 -9.06 -4.85 -11.07
N GLY A 95 -8.97 -5.99 -10.40
CA GLY A 95 -9.82 -7.15 -10.66
C GLY A 95 -11.30 -6.91 -10.37
N LEU A 96 -11.61 -5.99 -9.46
CA LEU A 96 -12.97 -5.49 -9.20
C LEU A 96 -13.46 -4.48 -10.25
N GLY A 97 -12.54 -3.85 -11.01
CA GLY A 97 -12.86 -2.89 -12.06
C GLY A 97 -12.49 -1.43 -11.76
N TYR A 98 -11.87 -1.12 -10.62
CA TYR A 98 -11.28 0.19 -10.41
C TYR A 98 -10.09 0.41 -11.36
N LYS A 99 -9.87 1.64 -11.77
CA LYS A 99 -8.59 2.04 -12.37
C LYS A 99 -7.59 2.32 -11.25
N GLY A 100 -6.35 1.90 -11.44
CA GLY A 100 -5.30 2.16 -10.45
C GLY A 100 -3.94 1.71 -10.95
N TYR A 101 -2.90 2.24 -10.32
CA TYR A 101 -1.51 2.01 -10.68
C TYR A 101 -0.59 2.05 -9.45
N PRO A 102 0.56 1.37 -9.49
CA PRO A 102 1.53 1.42 -8.41
C PRO A 102 2.39 2.68 -8.50
N VAL A 103 2.82 3.19 -7.34
CA VAL A 103 3.72 4.33 -7.22
C VAL A 103 4.88 4.03 -6.29
N ALA A 104 6.06 4.57 -6.64
CA ALA A 104 7.25 4.49 -5.81
C ALA A 104 7.19 5.52 -4.67
N CYS A 105 7.59 5.10 -3.48
CA CYS A 105 7.62 5.95 -2.29
C CYS A 105 8.99 5.93 -1.60
N ARG A 106 9.40 7.09 -1.05
CA ARG A 106 10.59 7.24 -0.20
C ARG A 106 10.17 7.42 1.24
N VAL A 107 10.43 6.44 2.08
CA VAL A 107 10.11 6.51 3.52
C VAL A 107 11.09 7.46 4.22
N LEU A 108 10.56 8.39 5.01
CA LEU A 108 11.31 9.48 5.65
C LEU A 108 11.48 9.32 7.18
N ARG A 109 11.43 8.09 7.68
CA ARG A 109 11.61 7.80 9.14
C ARG A 109 13.00 8.09 9.68
N ARG A 110 13.99 8.33 8.83
CA ARG A 110 15.38 8.65 9.20
C ARG A 110 15.85 9.88 8.43
N PRO A 111 16.76 10.68 8.99
CA PRO A 111 17.30 11.84 8.31
C PRO A 111 17.94 11.51 6.95
N GLY A 112 17.82 12.44 6.01
CA GLY A 112 18.42 12.36 4.68
C GLY A 112 17.52 11.70 3.63
N LEU A 113 17.77 12.03 2.37
CA LEU A 113 17.07 11.46 1.23
C LEU A 113 17.50 10.02 0.98
N ARG A 114 16.57 9.12 0.79
CA ARG A 114 16.81 7.70 0.54
C ARG A 114 16.26 7.27 -0.81
N VAL A 115 16.75 6.15 -1.32
CA VAL A 115 16.16 5.50 -2.51
C VAL A 115 14.70 5.11 -2.24
N PRO A 116 13.85 5.07 -3.28
CA PRO A 116 12.47 4.59 -3.10
C PRO A 116 12.49 3.08 -2.83
N THR A 117 12.19 2.71 -1.59
CA THR A 117 12.17 1.31 -1.12
C THR A 117 10.79 0.89 -0.65
N HIS A 118 9.77 1.68 -0.95
CA HIS A 118 8.39 1.38 -0.62
C HIS A 118 7.52 1.53 -1.86
N ARG A 119 6.53 0.65 -1.97
CA ARG A 119 5.50 0.66 -3.00
C ARG A 119 4.16 0.96 -2.33
N ALA A 120 3.40 1.83 -2.95
CA ALA A 120 1.98 2.05 -2.64
C ALA A 120 1.18 2.06 -3.94
N ASN A 121 -0.12 2.35 -3.85
CA ASN A 121 -1.00 2.39 -5.01
C ASN A 121 -1.77 3.71 -5.07
N VAL A 122 -2.11 4.11 -6.28
CA VAL A 122 -3.10 5.15 -6.56
C VAL A 122 -4.32 4.49 -7.19
N VAL A 123 -5.51 4.81 -6.70
CA VAL A 123 -6.80 4.36 -7.23
C VAL A 123 -7.57 5.57 -7.75
N CYS A 124 -8.06 5.48 -8.98
CA CYS A 124 -8.76 6.57 -9.65
C CYS A 124 -10.28 6.37 -9.58
N LEU A 125 -11.00 7.41 -9.18
CA LEU A 125 -12.46 7.51 -9.20
C LEU A 125 -12.86 8.73 -10.04
N GLY A 126 -13.15 8.52 -11.31
CA GLY A 126 -13.27 9.60 -12.27
C GLY A 126 -11.93 10.30 -12.48
N GLU A 127 -11.90 11.61 -12.21
CA GLU A 127 -10.68 12.42 -12.27
C GLU A 127 -9.95 12.53 -10.92
N GLU A 128 -10.51 11.96 -9.88
CA GLU A 128 -9.93 12.01 -8.54
C GLU A 128 -8.98 10.84 -8.29
N GLU A 129 -7.83 11.12 -7.69
CA GLU A 129 -6.79 10.15 -7.35
C GLU A 129 -6.67 9.98 -5.84
N TYR A 130 -6.66 8.72 -5.41
CA TYR A 130 -6.59 8.34 -4.01
C TYR A 130 -5.38 7.45 -3.74
N PHE A 131 -4.49 7.93 -2.90
CA PHE A 131 -3.37 7.14 -2.41
C PHE A 131 -3.87 6.08 -1.44
N CYS A 132 -3.58 4.82 -1.76
CA CYS A 132 -3.95 3.66 -0.97
C CYS A 132 -2.70 2.87 -0.62
N ASP A 133 -2.32 2.85 0.64
CA ASP A 133 -1.17 2.11 1.14
C ASP A 133 -1.60 1.15 2.24
N VAL A 134 -1.62 -0.13 1.93
CA VAL A 134 -1.99 -1.20 2.87
C VAL A 134 -0.78 -1.99 3.37
N GLY A 135 0.43 -1.52 3.07
CA GLY A 135 1.68 -2.21 3.34
C GLY A 135 2.76 -1.37 4.01
N PHE A 136 2.43 -0.24 4.65
CA PHE A 136 3.45 0.63 5.24
C PHE A 136 4.12 0.04 6.49
N GLY A 137 3.45 -0.82 7.23
CA GLY A 137 3.99 -1.39 8.47
C GLY A 137 4.25 -0.32 9.54
N GLY A 138 3.28 0.55 9.78
CA GLY A 138 3.34 1.68 10.71
C GLY A 138 2.04 2.44 10.72
N ILE A 139 2.09 3.74 10.98
CA ILE A 139 0.92 4.62 10.92
C ILE A 139 0.39 4.63 9.48
N ALA A 140 -0.81 4.09 9.26
CA ALA A 140 -1.45 3.99 7.97
C ALA A 140 -2.73 4.82 7.91
N CYS A 141 -3.00 5.44 6.75
CA CYS A 141 -4.29 6.02 6.47
C CYS A 141 -5.31 4.90 6.25
N LEU A 142 -6.35 4.83 7.09
CA LEU A 142 -7.37 3.78 7.05
C LEU A 142 -8.35 3.91 5.87
N ARG A 143 -8.08 4.80 4.96
CA ARG A 143 -8.85 5.04 3.73
C ARG A 143 -7.94 5.59 2.63
N GLY A 144 -8.43 5.69 1.42
CA GLY A 144 -7.68 6.35 0.36
C GLY A 144 -7.45 7.84 0.69
N ALA A 145 -6.21 8.29 0.76
CA ALA A 145 -5.91 9.71 0.94
C ALA A 145 -5.94 10.44 -0.41
N ARG A 146 -6.74 11.51 -0.50
CA ARG A 146 -6.87 12.27 -1.74
C ARG A 146 -5.59 13.03 -2.08
N MET A 147 -5.10 12.89 -3.31
CA MET A 147 -3.80 13.43 -3.74
C MET A 147 -3.87 14.84 -4.36
N ASP A 148 -4.78 15.69 -3.91
CA ASP A 148 -5.02 17.02 -4.49
C ASP A 148 -4.32 18.18 -3.76
N CYS A 149 -3.56 17.91 -2.72
CA CYS A 149 -2.86 18.90 -1.88
C CYS A 149 -3.75 19.95 -1.17
N SER A 150 -5.06 19.89 -1.35
CA SER A 150 -6.04 20.79 -0.72
C SER A 150 -6.91 20.08 0.31
N THR A 151 -6.99 18.76 0.22
CA THR A 151 -7.84 17.92 1.09
C THR A 151 -7.05 17.35 2.25
N VAL A 152 -7.63 17.40 3.44
CA VAL A 152 -7.18 16.65 4.62
C VAL A 152 -8.05 15.40 4.74
N THR A 153 -7.43 14.24 4.80
CA THR A 153 -8.12 12.96 5.00
C THR A 153 -8.09 12.60 6.47
N GLU A 154 -9.24 12.69 7.12
CA GLU A 154 -9.40 12.40 8.55
C GLU A 154 -9.61 10.90 8.78
N THR A 155 -8.94 10.35 9.79
CA THR A 155 -9.13 8.99 10.30
C THR A 155 -9.15 8.98 11.83
N GLU A 156 -9.48 7.85 12.44
CA GLU A 156 -9.47 7.69 13.90
C GLU A 156 -8.06 7.80 14.52
N PHE A 157 -7.01 7.65 13.71
CA PHE A 157 -5.62 7.69 14.17
C PHE A 157 -4.88 8.96 13.74
N GLY A 158 -5.61 9.91 13.19
CA GLY A 158 -5.09 11.21 12.79
C GLY A 158 -5.42 11.58 11.36
N SER A 159 -4.88 12.70 10.97
CA SER A 159 -5.16 13.34 9.69
C SER A 159 -4.00 13.18 8.73
N PHE A 160 -4.30 12.94 7.46
CA PHE A 160 -3.32 12.78 6.41
C PHE A 160 -3.55 13.82 5.31
N PHE A 161 -2.48 14.44 4.81
CA PHE A 161 -2.57 15.39 3.72
C PHE A 161 -1.30 15.41 2.88
N PHE A 162 -1.44 15.89 1.64
CA PHE A 162 -0.32 16.03 0.72
C PHE A 162 0.12 17.48 0.60
N GLN A 163 1.42 17.66 0.37
CA GLN A 163 2.01 18.92 -0.05
C GLN A 163 2.97 18.69 -1.20
N PRO A 164 3.07 19.64 -2.16
CA PRO A 164 4.07 19.54 -3.20
C PRO A 164 5.49 19.50 -2.60
N GLU A 165 6.35 18.65 -3.17
CA GLU A 165 7.79 18.66 -2.85
C GLU A 165 8.56 19.25 -4.03
N TYR A 166 8.97 18.43 -4.97
CA TYR A 166 9.71 18.82 -6.16
C TYR A 166 9.25 17.97 -7.34
N LYS A 167 9.09 18.56 -8.51
CA LYS A 167 8.70 17.97 -9.80
C LYS A 167 8.32 16.49 -9.76
N GLY A 168 7.02 16.20 -9.70
CA GLY A 168 6.48 14.84 -9.71
C GLY A 168 6.56 14.10 -8.37
N TRP A 169 6.86 14.78 -7.26
CA TRP A 169 6.84 14.24 -5.92
C TRP A 169 5.93 15.05 -5.00
N LEU A 170 5.16 14.34 -4.16
CA LEU A 170 4.39 14.90 -3.07
C LEU A 170 4.93 14.39 -1.73
N ASN A 171 4.88 15.23 -0.70
CA ASN A 171 5.09 14.79 0.67
C ASN A 171 3.75 14.37 1.28
N LEU A 172 3.68 13.18 1.83
CA LEU A 172 2.59 12.75 2.69
C LEU A 172 2.92 13.11 4.14
N TRP A 173 2.03 13.87 4.75
CA TRP A 173 2.10 14.31 6.14
C TRP A 173 1.05 13.62 6.99
N HIS A 174 1.36 13.42 8.26
CA HIS A 174 0.44 12.90 9.27
C HIS A 174 0.43 13.82 10.48
N ILE A 175 -0.76 14.10 11.00
CA ILE A 175 -0.99 14.77 12.28
C ILE A 175 -1.66 13.73 13.17
N PRO A 176 -1.07 13.37 14.34
CA PRO A 176 -1.72 12.46 15.28
C PRO A 176 -3.08 12.99 15.73
N ASN A 177 -4.00 12.10 16.09
CA ASN A 177 -5.34 12.49 16.52
C ASN A 177 -5.27 13.35 17.80
N GLY A 178 -6.03 14.44 17.82
CA GLY A 178 -6.05 15.40 18.92
C GLY A 178 -4.89 16.38 18.97
N GLU A 179 -3.97 16.31 18.01
CA GLU A 179 -2.81 17.21 17.94
C GLU A 179 -3.00 18.33 16.93
N GLU A 180 -2.24 19.41 17.09
CA GLU A 180 -2.23 20.53 16.17
C GLU A 180 -1.34 20.28 14.95
N LYS A 181 -1.60 21.02 13.87
CA LYS A 181 -0.81 20.95 12.62
C LYS A 181 0.69 21.24 12.83
N SER A 182 1.06 21.94 13.89
CA SER A 182 2.45 22.24 14.27
C SER A 182 3.29 21.01 14.57
N VAL A 183 2.66 19.89 14.94
CA VAL A 183 3.33 18.59 15.22
C VAL A 183 3.25 17.61 14.03
N ALA A 184 2.82 18.08 12.86
CA ALA A 184 2.73 17.25 11.67
C ALA A 184 4.10 16.63 11.32
N ALA A 185 4.10 15.34 11.09
CA ALA A 185 5.29 14.60 10.67
C ALA A 185 5.21 14.23 9.17
N LYS A 186 6.29 14.50 8.45
CA LYS A 186 6.44 14.02 7.08
C LYS A 186 6.75 12.53 7.11
N ILE A 187 5.86 11.70 6.53
CA ILE A 187 5.98 10.23 6.56
C ILE A 187 6.80 9.73 5.39
N MET A 188 6.46 10.16 4.19
CA MET A 188 7.10 9.73 2.96
C MET A 188 6.96 10.75 1.83
N MET A 189 7.80 10.61 0.81
CA MET A 189 7.60 11.23 -0.50
C MET A 189 6.95 10.20 -1.42
N VAL A 190 5.93 10.61 -2.14
CA VAL A 190 5.15 9.78 -3.07
C VAL A 190 5.37 10.29 -4.49
N ALA A 191 5.73 9.41 -5.42
CA ALA A 191 5.82 9.76 -6.84
C ALA A 191 4.42 9.99 -7.43
N GLN A 192 4.28 11.01 -8.28
CA GLN A 192 3.02 11.30 -8.98
C GLN A 192 2.90 10.58 -10.34
N ILE A 193 3.89 9.77 -10.69
CA ILE A 193 3.91 9.00 -11.94
C ILE A 193 3.80 7.50 -11.65
N PRO A 194 3.09 6.74 -12.50
CA PRO A 194 3.03 5.30 -12.38
C PRO A 194 4.41 4.65 -12.50
N SER A 195 4.63 3.59 -11.71
CA SER A 195 5.80 2.71 -11.82
C SER A 195 5.36 1.34 -12.37
N ALA A 196 6.16 0.69 -13.19
CA ALA A 196 5.89 -0.70 -13.55
C ALA A 196 6.20 -1.64 -12.36
N PRO A 197 5.53 -2.80 -12.22
CA PRO A 197 5.87 -3.77 -11.18
C PRO A 197 7.35 -4.16 -11.16
N ILE A 198 7.98 -4.27 -12.34
CA ILE A 198 9.40 -4.61 -12.47
C ILE A 198 10.34 -3.55 -11.88
N ASP A 199 9.93 -2.29 -11.79
CA ASP A 199 10.73 -1.21 -11.22
C ASP A 199 11.03 -1.43 -9.73
N PHE A 200 10.23 -2.24 -9.05
CA PHE A 200 10.40 -2.58 -7.64
C PHE A 200 11.34 -3.78 -7.40
N ALA A 201 11.77 -4.50 -8.44
CA ALA A 201 12.54 -5.73 -8.29
C ALA A 201 13.89 -5.50 -7.57
N ALA A 202 14.62 -4.44 -7.93
CA ALA A 202 15.88 -4.10 -7.29
C ALA A 202 15.69 -3.68 -5.83
N ALA A 203 14.65 -2.89 -5.54
CA ALA A 203 14.31 -2.49 -4.18
C ALA A 203 13.89 -3.70 -3.33
N ASN A 204 13.09 -4.64 -3.88
CA ASN A 204 12.71 -5.88 -3.21
C ASN A 204 13.95 -6.73 -2.87
N ALA A 205 14.86 -6.91 -3.81
CA ALA A 205 16.10 -7.65 -3.57
C ALA A 205 16.93 -7.01 -2.46
N ALA A 206 17.11 -5.68 -2.48
CA ALA A 206 17.84 -4.95 -1.44
C ALA A 206 17.16 -5.07 -0.06
N MET A 207 15.82 -5.05 -0.01
CA MET A 207 15.08 -5.21 1.26
C MET A 207 15.08 -6.64 1.79
N CYS A 208 15.45 -7.62 0.99
CA CYS A 208 15.65 -9.01 1.40
C CYS A 208 17.13 -9.35 1.66
N GLY A 209 18.06 -8.41 1.46
CA GLY A 209 19.48 -8.58 1.70
C GLY A 209 19.87 -8.58 3.18
N GLU A 210 21.05 -9.06 3.51
CA GLU A 210 21.55 -9.23 4.89
C GLU A 210 21.57 -7.94 5.70
N ASP A 211 21.86 -6.79 5.07
CA ASP A 211 21.91 -5.48 5.73
C ASP A 211 20.53 -4.81 5.89
N SER A 212 19.47 -5.47 5.48
CA SER A 212 18.11 -4.94 5.56
C SER A 212 17.56 -5.02 6.98
N ILE A 213 16.81 -3.98 7.41
CA ILE A 213 16.06 -4.03 8.67
C ILE A 213 15.02 -5.17 8.68
N PHE A 214 14.59 -5.64 7.50
CA PHE A 214 13.62 -6.73 7.38
C PHE A 214 14.23 -8.12 7.52
N THR A 215 15.56 -8.23 7.65
CA THR A 215 16.27 -9.49 7.92
C THR A 215 16.90 -9.53 9.31
N GLN A 216 16.91 -8.39 10.03
CA GLN A 216 17.55 -8.27 11.35
C GLN A 216 16.67 -8.65 12.53
N GLY A 217 15.37 -8.73 12.36
CA GLY A 217 14.43 -9.09 13.42
C GLY A 217 13.01 -9.26 12.93
N VAL A 218 12.22 -10.01 13.70
CA VAL A 218 10.82 -10.27 13.40
C VAL A 218 9.99 -8.99 13.55
N MET A 219 9.25 -8.64 12.52
CA MET A 219 8.28 -7.57 12.50
C MET A 219 6.91 -8.17 12.16
N VAL A 220 5.93 -7.98 13.06
CA VAL A 220 4.52 -8.32 12.81
C VAL A 220 3.68 -7.19 13.33
N GLN A 221 2.88 -6.61 12.46
CA GLN A 221 2.00 -5.49 12.80
C GLN A 221 0.65 -5.64 12.08
N ARG A 222 -0.41 -5.28 12.78
CA ARG A 222 -1.75 -5.24 12.24
C ARG A 222 -2.51 -4.10 12.91
N MET A 223 -3.28 -3.35 12.14
CA MET A 223 -4.14 -2.32 12.71
C MET A 223 -5.25 -2.96 13.54
N THR A 224 -5.56 -2.36 14.67
CA THR A 224 -6.68 -2.76 15.55
C THR A 224 -7.59 -1.54 15.76
N GLN A 225 -8.73 -1.74 16.41
CA GLN A 225 -9.60 -0.63 16.82
C GLN A 225 -8.94 0.33 17.85
N TRP A 226 -7.79 -0.06 18.39
CA TRP A 226 -7.02 0.72 19.36
C TRP A 226 -5.72 1.32 18.76
N GLY A 227 -5.41 1.08 17.50
CA GLY A 227 -4.18 1.49 16.81
C GLY A 227 -3.22 0.36 16.50
#